data_12a59d7bda24d2a9ab8a84ba6a8ed420
#
_entry.id   12a59d7bda24d2a9ab8a84ba6a8ed420
#
_cell.length_a   1.000
_cell.length_b   1.000
_cell.length_c   1.000
_cell.angle_alpha   90.00
_cell.angle_beta   90.00
_cell.angle_gamma   90.00
#
_symmetry.space_group_name_H-M   'P 1'
#
loop_
_entity.id
_entity.type
_entity.pdbx_description
1 polymer ?
#
loop_
_entity_poly.entity_id
_entity_poly.type
_entity_poly.pdbx_seq_one_letter_code
_entity_poly.pdbx_strand_id
1 'polypeptide(L)'
;STFGACRLCTVEDDRGRLFASCSEEPRDGMVIYTHTERLRKHRKLIVELLLAAHCRDCTTCVKSGECKLQELAHNMGVLKVRYENYNEIRPVDYSSPAIVRDPNKCSCLF
;
A
#
# COMPACT_ATOMS: atom_id res chain seq x y z
N SER A 1 2.15 -9.53 6.63
CA SER A 1 0.75 -9.87 6.96
C SER A 1 0.18 -10.82 5.92
N THR A 2 -0.50 -11.87 6.35
CA THR A 2 -1.15 -12.87 5.49
C THR A 2 -2.65 -12.59 5.27
N PHE A 3 -3.14 -11.42 5.67
CA PHE A 3 -4.56 -11.07 5.58
C PHE A 3 -5.06 -10.72 4.18
N GLY A 4 -4.17 -10.47 3.23
CA GLY A 4 -4.55 -10.06 1.87
C GLY A 4 -5.29 -8.71 1.80
N ALA A 5 -5.20 -7.88 2.83
CA ALA A 5 -5.97 -6.63 2.91
C ALA A 5 -5.49 -5.55 1.94
N CYS A 6 -4.18 -5.34 1.83
CA CYS A 6 -3.63 -4.28 0.96
C CYS A 6 -3.63 -4.65 -0.53
N ARG A 7 -3.70 -5.93 -0.88
CA ARG A 7 -3.69 -6.44 -2.27
C ARG A 7 -2.47 -6.07 -3.12
N LEU A 8 -1.42 -5.54 -2.52
CA LEU A 8 -0.21 -5.13 -3.24
C LEU A 8 0.56 -6.32 -3.82
N CYS A 9 0.47 -7.49 -3.18
CA CYS A 9 1.05 -8.75 -3.63
C CYS A 9 0.18 -9.50 -4.65
N THR A 10 -0.78 -8.85 -5.29
CA THR A 10 -1.67 -9.48 -6.28
C THR A 10 -0.87 -10.06 -7.44
N VAL A 11 -1.20 -11.29 -7.78
CA VAL A 11 -0.65 -12.06 -8.90
C VAL A 11 -1.80 -12.57 -9.77
N GLU A 12 -1.48 -13.05 -10.96
CA GLU A 12 -2.44 -13.57 -11.93
C GLU A 12 -2.12 -15.03 -12.21
N ASP A 13 -3.14 -15.89 -12.30
CA ASP A 13 -2.98 -17.26 -12.72
C ASP A 13 -3.10 -17.41 -14.25
N ASP A 14 -2.90 -18.63 -14.76
CA ASP A 14 -3.02 -18.97 -16.19
C ASP A 14 -4.45 -18.81 -16.74
N ARG A 15 -5.44 -18.72 -15.85
CA ARG A 15 -6.87 -18.50 -16.19
C ARG A 15 -7.29 -17.03 -16.12
N GLY A 16 -6.36 -16.13 -15.81
CA GLY A 16 -6.63 -14.70 -15.66
C GLY A 16 -7.27 -14.31 -14.33
N ARG A 17 -7.28 -15.20 -13.33
CA ARG A 17 -7.77 -14.86 -11.98
C ARG A 17 -6.72 -14.07 -11.22
N LEU A 18 -7.13 -12.97 -10.61
CA LEU A 18 -6.29 -12.17 -9.73
C LEU A 18 -6.51 -12.57 -8.26
N PHE A 19 -5.43 -12.78 -7.53
CA PHE A 19 -5.50 -13.09 -6.10
C PHE A 19 -4.28 -12.55 -5.34
N ALA A 20 -4.41 -12.41 -4.02
CA ALA A 20 -3.32 -11.95 -3.17
C ALA A 20 -2.42 -13.14 -2.81
N SER A 21 -1.14 -13.11 -3.22
CA SER A 21 -0.20 -14.21 -2.99
C SER A 21 0.11 -14.45 -1.50
N CYS A 22 -0.08 -13.46 -0.65
CA CYS A 22 0.15 -13.60 0.79
C CYS A 22 -0.91 -14.44 1.53
N SER A 23 -2.09 -14.63 0.92
CA SER A 23 -3.23 -15.35 1.51
C SER A 23 -3.62 -16.63 0.78
N GLU A 24 -2.96 -16.93 -0.33
CA GLU A 24 -3.24 -18.14 -1.12
C GLU A 24 -2.14 -19.19 -0.90
N GLU A 25 -2.52 -20.45 -0.82
CA GLU A 25 -1.58 -21.55 -0.68
C GLU A 25 -1.09 -22.02 -2.06
N PRO A 26 0.23 -22.22 -2.23
CA PRO A 26 0.77 -22.75 -3.47
C PRO A 26 0.35 -24.21 -3.69
N ARG A 27 0.13 -24.59 -4.94
CA ARG A 27 -0.24 -25.95 -5.36
C ARG A 27 0.70 -26.43 -6.47
N ASP A 28 0.91 -27.73 -6.53
CA ASP A 28 1.69 -28.33 -7.62
C ASP A 28 1.07 -28.04 -8.99
N GLY A 29 1.93 -27.67 -9.93
CA GLY A 29 1.51 -27.31 -11.29
C GLY A 29 0.85 -25.94 -11.43
N MET A 30 0.84 -25.13 -10.39
CA MET A 30 0.30 -23.77 -10.41
C MET A 30 1.19 -22.85 -11.25
N VAL A 31 0.58 -22.16 -12.22
CA VAL A 31 1.25 -21.18 -13.06
C VAL A 31 0.86 -19.78 -12.59
N ILE A 32 1.85 -18.95 -12.27
CA ILE A 32 1.64 -17.61 -11.74
C ILE A 32 2.43 -16.59 -12.55
N TYR A 33 1.75 -15.52 -12.94
CA TYR A 33 2.36 -14.35 -13.56
C TYR A 33 2.46 -13.22 -12.54
N THR A 34 3.64 -12.60 -12.46
CA THR A 34 3.93 -11.51 -11.51
C THR A 34 4.10 -10.15 -12.17
N HIS A 35 4.27 -10.11 -13.49
CA HIS A 35 4.64 -8.92 -14.26
C HIS A 35 3.84 -8.78 -15.56
N THR A 36 2.51 -8.83 -15.46
CA THR A 36 1.65 -8.48 -16.60
C THR A 36 1.32 -6.99 -16.60
N GLU A 37 0.93 -6.44 -17.76
CA GLU A 37 0.45 -5.06 -17.85
C GLU A 37 -0.74 -4.80 -16.93
N ARG A 38 -1.66 -5.77 -16.88
CA ARG A 38 -2.84 -5.74 -15.99
C ARG A 38 -2.43 -5.64 -14.52
N LEU A 39 -1.44 -6.41 -14.08
CA LEU A 39 -0.92 -6.37 -12.71
C LEU A 39 -0.22 -5.04 -12.39
N ARG A 40 0.52 -4.48 -13.33
CA ARG A 40 1.16 -3.16 -13.15
C ARG A 40 0.12 -2.05 -12.94
N LYS A 41 -0.92 -2.04 -13.76
CA LYS A 41 -2.05 -1.10 -13.62
C LYS A 41 -2.76 -1.28 -12.27
N HIS A 42 -3.00 -2.51 -11.88
CA HIS A 42 -3.65 -2.87 -10.62
C HIS A 42 -2.83 -2.42 -9.40
N ARG A 43 -1.54 -2.70 -9.38
CA ARG A 43 -0.65 -2.27 -8.29
C ARG A 43 -0.50 -0.76 -8.20
N LYS A 44 -0.41 -0.07 -9.34
CA LYS A 44 -0.41 1.39 -9.40
C LYS A 44 -1.66 1.98 -8.77
N LEU A 45 -2.82 1.43 -9.10
CA LEU A 45 -4.10 1.83 -8.52
C LEU A 45 -4.14 1.61 -7.00
N ILE A 46 -3.66 0.47 -6.53
CA ILE A 46 -3.59 0.16 -5.09
C ILE A 46 -2.69 1.16 -4.36
N VAL A 47 -1.51 1.44 -4.88
CA VAL A 47 -0.59 2.42 -4.26
C VAL A 47 -1.21 3.81 -4.25
N GLU A 48 -1.91 4.20 -5.30
CA GLU A 48 -2.64 5.46 -5.37
C GLU A 48 -3.74 5.55 -4.30
N LEU A 49 -4.51 4.47 -4.09
CA LEU A 49 -5.53 4.38 -3.04
C LEU A 49 -4.92 4.45 -1.63
N LEU A 50 -3.79 3.78 -1.40
CA LEU A 50 -3.05 3.87 -0.14
C LEU A 50 -2.59 5.30 0.15
N LEU A 51 -2.08 5.99 -0.87
CA LEU A 51 -1.70 7.40 -0.76
C LEU A 51 -2.90 8.32 -0.53
N ALA A 52 -4.05 8.01 -1.12
CA ALA A 52 -5.28 8.78 -0.90
C ALA A 52 -5.72 8.75 0.56
N ALA A 53 -5.60 7.58 1.20
CA ALA A 53 -5.94 7.39 2.61
C ALA A 53 -4.86 7.85 3.59
N HIS A 54 -3.67 8.23 3.10
CA HIS A 54 -2.51 8.58 3.91
C HIS A 54 -2.28 10.09 3.95
N CYS A 55 -1.70 10.57 5.06
CA CYS A 55 -1.17 11.93 5.13
C CYS A 55 0.02 12.06 4.17
N ARG A 56 -0.12 12.93 3.17
CA ARG A 56 0.89 13.13 2.10
C ARG A 56 1.87 14.25 2.40
N ASP A 57 1.96 14.69 3.64
CA ASP A 57 2.94 15.68 4.08
C ASP A 57 4.32 15.03 4.30
N CYS A 58 4.92 14.61 3.18
CA CYS A 58 6.20 13.89 3.18
C CYS A 58 7.37 14.79 3.61
N THR A 59 7.30 16.08 3.36
CA THR A 59 8.38 17.03 3.64
C THR A 59 8.64 17.19 5.14
N THR A 60 7.62 17.05 5.97
CA THR A 60 7.72 17.13 7.44
C THR A 60 7.72 15.75 8.10
N CYS A 61 7.68 14.67 7.31
CA CYS A 61 7.64 13.31 7.82
C CYS A 61 9.04 12.81 8.21
N VAL A 62 9.18 12.24 9.41
CA VAL A 62 10.43 11.64 9.89
C VAL A 62 10.93 10.46 9.05
N LYS A 63 10.05 9.84 8.26
CA LYS A 63 10.39 8.74 7.35
C LYS A 63 10.68 9.19 5.91
N SER A 64 10.67 10.49 5.64
CA SER A 64 10.98 10.99 4.28
C SER A 64 12.36 10.52 3.82
N GLY A 65 12.42 9.97 2.62
CA GLY A 65 13.64 9.37 2.05
C GLY A 65 13.86 7.89 2.40
N GLU A 66 13.29 7.38 3.49
CA GLU A 66 13.37 5.96 3.90
C GLU A 66 11.98 5.30 3.97
N CYS A 67 10.98 5.90 3.35
CA CYS A 67 9.60 5.43 3.38
C CYS A 67 9.31 4.47 2.23
N LYS A 68 8.92 3.24 2.57
CA LYS A 68 8.54 2.22 1.56
C LYS A 68 7.35 2.61 0.70
N LEU A 69 6.39 3.35 1.24
CA LEU A 69 5.24 3.84 0.47
C LEU A 69 5.68 4.89 -0.55
N GLN A 70 6.60 5.79 -0.17
CA GLN A 70 7.21 6.79 -1.06
C GLN A 70 7.99 6.12 -2.20
N GLU A 71 8.81 5.13 -1.88
CA GLU A 71 9.57 4.33 -2.84
C GLU A 71 8.65 3.60 -3.83
N LEU A 72 7.61 2.94 -3.33
CA LEU A 72 6.63 2.25 -4.17
C LEU A 72 5.87 3.21 -5.09
N ALA A 73 5.46 4.36 -4.59
CA ALA A 73 4.79 5.39 -5.38
C ALA A 73 5.67 5.88 -6.53
N HIS A 74 6.94 6.12 -6.25
CA HIS A 74 7.93 6.51 -7.27
C HIS A 74 8.13 5.41 -8.31
N ASN A 75 8.39 4.18 -7.88
CA ASN A 75 8.65 3.04 -8.76
C ASN A 75 7.45 2.68 -9.65
N MET A 76 6.23 2.92 -9.16
CA MET A 76 4.98 2.69 -9.90
C MET A 76 4.52 3.90 -10.72
N GLY A 77 5.26 5.00 -10.69
CA GLY A 77 4.95 6.22 -11.45
C GLY A 77 3.64 6.87 -11.00
N VAL A 78 3.33 6.86 -9.71
CA VAL A 78 2.18 7.56 -9.15
C VAL A 78 2.55 9.03 -8.94
N LEU A 79 2.25 9.87 -9.92
CA LEU A 79 2.57 11.30 -9.90
C LEU A 79 1.45 12.16 -9.29
N LYS A 80 0.21 11.68 -9.35
CA LYS A 80 -0.96 12.38 -8.87
C LYS A 80 -1.92 11.39 -8.21
N VAL A 81 -2.48 11.79 -7.08
CA VAL A 81 -3.54 11.04 -6.40
C VAL A 81 -4.89 11.63 -6.81
N ARG A 82 -5.71 10.83 -7.50
CA ARG A 82 -7.02 11.24 -8.03
C ARG A 82 -8.15 11.17 -7.01
N TYR A 83 -7.95 10.42 -5.93
CA TYR A 83 -8.97 10.14 -4.92
C TYR A 83 -8.85 11.10 -3.74
N GLU A 84 -9.98 11.52 -3.21
CA GLU A 84 -10.04 12.36 -2.02
C GLU A 84 -9.84 11.53 -0.74
N ASN A 85 -9.28 12.16 0.29
CA ASN A 85 -9.13 11.56 1.60
C ASN A 85 -10.36 11.91 2.46
N TYR A 86 -11.19 10.92 2.73
CA TYR A 86 -12.37 11.05 3.59
C TYR A 86 -12.10 10.66 5.06
N ASN A 87 -10.86 10.30 5.39
CA ASN A 87 -10.51 9.98 6.76
C ASN A 87 -10.51 11.24 7.64
N GLU A 88 -11.05 11.12 8.82
CA GLU A 88 -10.99 12.19 9.83
C GLU A 88 -9.54 12.43 10.25
N ILE A 89 -9.16 13.71 10.34
CA ILE A 89 -7.87 14.11 10.91
C ILE A 89 -7.93 13.84 12.42
N ARG A 90 -7.06 12.97 12.90
CA ARG A 90 -6.97 12.62 14.32
C ARG A 90 -5.87 13.41 15.01
N PRO A 91 -6.07 13.83 16.27
CA PRO A 91 -5.02 14.51 17.02
C PRO A 91 -3.83 13.58 17.25
N VAL A 92 -2.65 14.18 17.34
CA VAL A 92 -1.42 13.48 17.73
C VAL A 92 -1.56 13.02 19.18
N ASP A 93 -1.21 11.79 19.44
CA ASP A 93 -1.30 11.18 20.77
C ASP A 93 0.04 11.34 21.51
N TYR A 94 0.00 12.06 22.61
CA TYR A 94 1.11 12.32 23.54
C TYR A 94 0.89 11.62 24.90
N SER A 95 0.00 10.65 24.99
CA SER A 95 -0.35 9.98 26.26
C SER A 95 0.82 9.23 26.90
N SER A 96 1.82 8.84 26.12
CA SER A 96 3.04 8.22 26.62
C SER A 96 4.19 9.22 26.65
N PRO A 97 4.99 9.29 27.74
CA PRO A 97 6.16 10.18 27.80
C PRO A 97 7.29 9.74 26.87
N ALA A 98 7.32 8.48 26.46
CA ALA A 98 8.39 7.91 25.65
C ALA A 98 8.03 7.80 24.15
N ILE A 99 6.74 7.83 23.80
CA ILE A 99 6.28 7.57 22.42
C ILE A 99 5.24 8.62 22.03
N VAL A 100 5.51 9.31 20.94
CA VAL A 100 4.53 10.18 20.28
C VAL A 100 3.96 9.44 19.07
N ARG A 101 2.64 9.32 19.00
CA ARG A 101 1.94 8.66 17.91
C ARG A 101 1.14 9.64 17.08
N ASP A 102 1.44 9.71 15.78
CA ASP A 102 0.64 10.43 14.81
C ASP A 102 -0.19 9.42 13.98
N PRO A 103 -1.48 9.26 14.27
CA PRO A 103 -2.32 8.28 13.56
C PRO A 103 -2.56 8.64 12.10
N ASN A 104 -2.36 9.92 11.68
CA ASN A 104 -2.54 10.35 10.30
C ASN A 104 -1.40 9.85 9.38
N LYS A 105 -0.26 9.50 9.96
CA LYS A 105 0.91 8.95 9.26
C LYS A 105 0.96 7.42 9.28
N CYS A 106 -0.05 6.76 9.85
CA CYS A 106 -0.14 5.31 9.88
C CYS A 106 -0.72 4.78 8.56
N SER A 107 -0.04 3.82 7.94
CA SER A 107 -0.56 3.13 6.76
C SER A 107 -1.61 2.06 7.06
N CYS A 108 -1.76 1.67 8.33
CA CYS A 108 -2.68 0.63 8.82
C CYS A 108 -2.55 -0.73 8.08
N LEU A 109 -1.37 -1.04 7.54
CA LEU A 109 -1.13 -2.22 6.69
C LEU A 109 -0.49 -3.41 7.41
N PHE A 110 -0.52 -3.45 8.72
CA PHE A 110 0.14 -4.49 9.52
C PHE A 110 -0.83 -5.20 10.43
#